data_36576c7dd6cc811ec210498b92618bd5
#
_entry.id   36576c7dd6cc811ec210498b92618bd5
#
_cell.length_a   1.000
_cell.length_b   1.000
_cell.length_c   1.000
_cell.angle_alpha   90.00
_cell.angle_beta   90.00
_cell.angle_gamma   90.00
#
_symmetry.space_group_name_H-M   'P 1'
#
loop_
_entity.id
_entity.type
_entity.pdbx_description
1 polymer ?
#
loop_
_entity_poly.entity_id
_entity_poly.type
_entity_poly.pdbx_seq_one_letter_code
_entity_poly.pdbx_strand_id
1 'polypeptide(L)'
;MSNIKERSTEQLFGQVNAIKRILASLYKLTKESRKSIVLMLYGPSGVGKTEMSKIISECLGGKLFRKQMSMNKTNYMFDYIFGNNHGEPSLARDLLERESNIVLLDEFDKGVNEINSAFYQLFDEGIFEDSQYKVTMRNSIIICTSNFKGEAQIRRELGDPIYYRFDDFIEFAELNDEAKKIY
;
A
#
# COMPACT_ATOMS: atom_id res chain seq x y z
N MET A 1 6.66 -14.12 -10.53
CA MET A 1 5.42 -14.64 -9.92
C MET A 1 5.66 -15.93 -9.12
N SER A 2 6.31 -16.96 -9.70
CA SER A 2 6.63 -18.22 -8.98
C SER A 2 7.41 -17.96 -7.68
N ASN A 3 8.45 -17.15 -7.73
CA ASN A 3 9.28 -16.79 -6.58
C ASN A 3 8.51 -16.05 -5.47
N ILE A 4 7.58 -15.13 -5.83
CA ILE A 4 6.72 -14.47 -4.83
C ILE A 4 5.85 -15.50 -4.12
N LYS A 5 5.23 -16.42 -4.88
CA LYS A 5 4.39 -17.48 -4.32
C LYS A 5 5.16 -18.35 -3.33
N GLU A 6 6.32 -18.84 -3.73
CA GLU A 6 7.17 -19.72 -2.93
C GLU A 6 7.58 -19.04 -1.61
N ARG A 7 8.23 -17.89 -1.68
CA ARG A 7 8.67 -17.13 -0.51
C ARG A 7 7.54 -16.72 0.42
N SER A 8 6.41 -16.25 -0.14
CA SER A 8 5.27 -15.86 0.68
C SER A 8 4.61 -17.06 1.37
N THR A 9 4.57 -18.22 0.73
CA THR A 9 4.04 -19.44 1.34
C THR A 9 4.94 -19.95 2.47
N GLU A 10 6.24 -19.79 2.35
CA GLU A 10 7.22 -20.18 3.38
C GLU A 10 7.23 -19.23 4.59
N GLN A 11 6.99 -17.93 4.37
CA GLN A 11 7.16 -16.92 5.41
C GLN A 11 5.83 -16.42 6.02
N LEU A 12 4.70 -16.60 5.33
CA LEU A 12 3.38 -16.09 5.75
C LEU A 12 2.41 -17.24 6.02
N PHE A 13 2.57 -17.87 7.17
CA PHE A 13 1.73 -19.00 7.58
C PHE A 13 0.26 -18.56 7.71
N GLY A 14 -0.66 -19.41 7.26
CA GLY A 14 -2.10 -19.17 7.37
C GLY A 14 -2.68 -18.19 6.36
N GLN A 15 -1.87 -17.53 5.50
CA GLN A 15 -2.31 -16.48 4.59
C GLN A 15 -2.51 -16.94 3.13
N VAL A 16 -2.80 -18.21 2.90
CA VAL A 16 -2.90 -18.81 1.55
C VAL A 16 -3.87 -18.07 0.64
N ASN A 17 -5.03 -17.64 1.16
CA ASN A 17 -6.03 -16.92 0.37
C ASN A 17 -5.55 -15.50 0.00
N ALA A 18 -4.96 -14.78 0.94
CA ALA A 18 -4.38 -13.47 0.69
C ALA A 18 -3.29 -13.54 -0.38
N ILE A 19 -2.37 -14.50 -0.27
CA ILE A 19 -1.30 -14.74 -1.25
C ILE A 19 -1.88 -14.99 -2.64
N LYS A 20 -2.88 -15.87 -2.77
CA LYS A 20 -3.54 -16.17 -4.05
C LYS A 20 -4.17 -14.92 -4.68
N ARG A 21 -4.89 -14.11 -3.90
CA ARG A 21 -5.52 -12.88 -4.37
C ARG A 21 -4.48 -11.86 -4.84
N ILE A 22 -3.42 -11.65 -4.06
CA ILE A 22 -2.31 -10.75 -4.44
C ILE A 22 -1.69 -11.20 -5.77
N LEU A 23 -1.36 -12.48 -5.92
CA LEU A 23 -0.78 -13.00 -7.16
C LEU A 23 -1.72 -12.81 -8.36
N ALA A 24 -3.02 -13.00 -8.18
CA ALA A 24 -4.02 -12.76 -9.23
C ALA A 24 -4.09 -11.28 -9.62
N SER A 25 -4.03 -10.37 -8.65
CA SER A 25 -4.02 -8.93 -8.89
C SER A 25 -2.73 -8.48 -9.58
N LEU A 26 -1.56 -8.98 -9.15
CA LEU A 26 -0.28 -8.69 -9.80
C LEU A 26 -0.20 -9.23 -11.25
N TYR A 27 -0.88 -10.35 -11.53
CA TYR A 27 -0.93 -10.91 -12.88
C TYR A 27 -1.65 -9.99 -13.88
N LYS A 28 -2.63 -9.20 -13.41
CA LYS A 28 -3.31 -8.20 -14.25
C LYS A 28 -2.35 -7.13 -14.76
N LEU A 29 -1.34 -6.74 -13.96
CA LEU A 29 -0.31 -5.78 -14.39
C LEU A 29 0.50 -6.25 -15.58
N THR A 30 0.73 -7.56 -15.70
CA THR A 30 1.55 -8.11 -16.80
C THR A 30 0.81 -8.13 -18.14
N LYS A 31 -0.52 -8.02 -18.14
CA LYS A 31 -1.36 -8.13 -19.32
C LYS A 31 -1.84 -6.79 -19.89
N GLU A 32 -1.87 -5.76 -19.06
CA GLU A 32 -2.41 -4.47 -19.45
C GLU A 32 -1.37 -3.37 -19.16
N SER A 33 -1.19 -2.44 -20.10
CA SER A 33 -0.44 -1.21 -19.87
C SER A 33 -1.23 -0.33 -18.89
N ARG A 34 -1.14 -0.64 -17.61
CA ARG A 34 -1.89 0.05 -16.56
C ARG A 34 -1.13 1.23 -15.96
N LYS A 35 -1.89 2.14 -15.38
CA LYS A 35 -1.39 3.31 -14.65
C LYS A 35 -0.62 2.87 -13.41
N SER A 36 -1.23 2.12 -12.54
CA SER A 36 -0.72 1.46 -11.34
C SER A 36 -1.74 0.43 -10.88
N ILE A 37 -1.39 -0.41 -9.91
CA ILE A 37 -2.34 -1.24 -9.18
C ILE A 37 -2.35 -0.82 -7.71
N VAL A 38 -3.54 -0.66 -7.14
CA VAL A 38 -3.74 -0.18 -5.78
C VAL A 38 -4.44 -1.24 -4.95
N LEU A 39 -3.75 -1.76 -3.95
CA LEU A 39 -4.24 -2.86 -3.11
C LEU A 39 -4.42 -2.38 -1.67
N MET A 40 -5.55 -2.73 -1.05
CA MET A 40 -5.75 -2.60 0.39
C MET A 40 -5.56 -3.96 1.06
N LEU A 41 -4.50 -4.11 1.86
CA LEU A 41 -4.31 -5.27 2.72
C LEU A 41 -4.86 -4.95 4.11
N TYR A 42 -5.89 -5.66 4.55
CA TYR A 42 -6.53 -5.38 5.82
C TYR A 42 -6.61 -6.61 6.73
N GLY A 43 -6.82 -6.40 8.01
CA GLY A 43 -6.90 -7.44 9.04
C GLY A 43 -6.10 -7.11 10.29
N PRO A 44 -6.03 -8.00 11.28
CA PRO A 44 -5.38 -7.74 12.56
C PRO A 44 -3.92 -7.29 12.41
N SER A 45 -3.37 -6.68 13.44
CA SER A 45 -1.94 -6.36 13.49
C SER A 45 -1.11 -7.63 13.61
N GLY A 46 0.10 -7.62 13.03
CA GLY A 46 1.07 -8.72 13.18
C GLY A 46 0.81 -9.95 12.30
N VAL A 47 -0.15 -9.92 11.37
CA VAL A 47 -0.50 -11.07 10.51
C VAL A 47 0.29 -11.15 9.19
N GLY A 48 1.27 -10.26 8.99
CA GLY A 48 2.18 -10.33 7.83
C GLY A 48 1.88 -9.37 6.68
N LYS A 49 0.99 -8.38 6.82
CA LYS A 49 0.66 -7.41 5.74
C LYS A 49 1.89 -6.65 5.23
N THR A 50 2.68 -6.08 6.14
CA THR A 50 3.91 -5.35 5.80
C THR A 50 4.98 -6.29 5.25
N GLU A 51 5.09 -7.52 5.79
CA GLU A 51 6.03 -8.52 5.33
C GLU A 51 5.75 -8.97 3.89
N MET A 52 4.47 -9.15 3.53
CA MET A 52 4.10 -9.44 2.15
C MET A 52 4.57 -8.36 1.17
N SER A 53 4.50 -7.09 1.57
CA SER A 53 4.96 -5.98 0.74
C SER A 53 6.48 -6.02 0.51
N LYS A 54 7.26 -6.41 1.52
CA LYS A 54 8.72 -6.61 1.39
C LYS A 54 9.03 -7.78 0.46
N ILE A 55 8.34 -8.93 0.63
CA ILE A 55 8.53 -10.10 -0.24
C ILE A 55 8.28 -9.73 -1.71
N ILE A 56 7.20 -8.99 -2.00
CA ILE A 56 6.90 -8.53 -3.36
C ILE A 56 8.06 -7.68 -3.90
N SER A 57 8.52 -6.71 -3.11
CA SER A 57 9.59 -5.79 -3.51
C SER A 57 10.91 -6.54 -3.80
N GLU A 58 11.32 -7.40 -2.90
CA GLU A 58 12.54 -8.20 -3.07
C GLU A 58 12.48 -9.15 -4.28
N CYS A 59 11.32 -9.77 -4.52
CA CYS A 59 11.14 -10.67 -5.66
C CYS A 59 11.08 -9.94 -7.00
N LEU A 60 10.66 -8.68 -7.03
CA LEU A 60 10.60 -7.86 -8.25
C LEU A 60 11.86 -7.03 -8.48
N GLY A 61 12.83 -7.11 -7.57
CA GLY A 61 14.14 -6.49 -7.73
C GLY A 61 14.17 -4.99 -7.43
N GLY A 62 13.72 -4.59 -6.25
CA GLY A 62 13.80 -3.20 -5.83
C GLY A 62 13.72 -3.04 -4.32
N LYS A 63 14.11 -1.87 -3.82
CA LYS A 63 13.96 -1.52 -2.42
C LYS A 63 12.57 -0.95 -2.17
N LEU A 64 11.82 -1.57 -1.26
CA LEU A 64 10.48 -1.13 -0.89
C LEU A 64 10.49 0.36 -0.47
N PHE A 65 9.73 1.18 -1.17
CA PHE A 65 9.40 2.50 -0.66
C PHE A 65 8.29 2.34 0.40
N ARG A 66 8.59 2.69 1.65
CA ARG A 66 7.62 2.59 2.75
C ARG A 66 7.42 3.94 3.41
N LYS A 67 6.16 4.34 3.51
CA LYS A 67 5.73 5.48 4.32
C LYS A 67 4.68 5.05 5.32
N GLN A 68 4.94 5.30 6.60
CA GLN A 68 3.99 5.03 7.66
C GLN A 68 3.08 6.24 7.86
N MET A 69 1.77 6.04 7.67
CA MET A 69 0.78 7.11 7.68
C MET A 69 0.36 7.53 9.10
N SER A 70 0.64 6.69 10.09
CA SER A 70 0.33 6.96 11.51
C SER A 70 1.29 7.92 12.20
N MET A 71 2.48 8.15 11.63
CA MET A 71 3.57 8.78 12.37
C MET A 71 3.38 10.28 12.68
N ASN A 72 2.34 10.92 12.14
CA ASN A 72 2.07 12.32 12.52
C ASN A 72 0.61 12.71 12.28
N LYS A 73 -0.17 12.81 13.34
CA LYS A 73 -1.48 13.48 13.34
C LYS A 73 -1.37 15.01 13.42
N THR A 74 -0.22 15.57 13.03
CA THR A 74 0.10 16.99 13.17
C THR A 74 0.13 17.67 11.81
N ASN A 75 0.16 18.99 11.79
CA ASN A 75 0.36 19.82 10.59
C ASN A 75 1.52 19.35 9.71
N TYR A 76 2.55 18.73 10.31
CA TYR A 76 3.69 18.19 9.56
C TYR A 76 3.31 17.15 8.51
N MET A 77 2.39 16.21 8.82
CA MET A 77 1.97 15.22 7.80
C MET A 77 1.23 15.89 6.64
N PHE A 78 0.41 16.89 6.96
CA PHE A 78 -0.29 17.68 5.95
C PHE A 78 0.72 18.41 5.05
N ASP A 79 1.66 19.13 5.64
CA ASP A 79 2.72 19.84 4.91
C ASP A 79 3.58 18.91 4.08
N TYR A 80 3.91 17.73 4.61
CA TYR A 80 4.65 16.70 3.91
C TYR A 80 3.89 16.13 2.70
N ILE A 81 2.59 15.87 2.83
CA ILE A 81 1.77 15.31 1.75
C ILE A 81 1.51 16.36 0.66
N PHE A 82 1.22 17.61 1.04
CA PHE A 82 0.86 18.68 0.11
C PHE A 82 2.06 19.54 -0.33
N GLY A 83 3.24 19.34 0.26
CA GLY A 83 4.46 20.06 -0.12
C GLY A 83 4.40 21.55 0.22
N ASN A 84 3.73 21.94 1.33
CA ASN A 84 3.47 23.33 1.64
C ASN A 84 4.72 24.14 1.98
N ASN A 85 5.80 23.49 2.41
CA ASN A 85 7.04 24.17 2.84
C ASN A 85 8.13 24.00 1.79
N HIS A 86 8.51 25.07 1.11
CA HIS A 86 9.60 25.05 0.12
C HIS A 86 10.94 24.65 0.76
N GLY A 87 11.61 23.69 0.13
CA GLY A 87 12.91 23.18 0.56
C GLY A 87 12.86 22.13 1.66
N GLU A 88 11.70 21.83 2.22
CA GLU A 88 11.51 20.72 3.15
C GLU A 88 11.17 19.40 2.43
N PRO A 89 11.35 18.25 3.09
CA PRO A 89 10.93 16.96 2.54
C PRO A 89 9.44 16.93 2.25
N SER A 90 9.06 16.38 1.10
CA SER A 90 7.67 16.10 0.74
C SER A 90 7.51 14.68 0.21
N LEU A 91 6.28 14.15 0.22
CA LEU A 91 6.01 12.82 -0.32
C LEU A 91 6.35 12.74 -1.81
N ALA A 92 6.04 13.78 -2.60
CA ALA A 92 6.36 13.80 -4.02
C ALA A 92 7.87 13.76 -4.25
N ARG A 93 8.66 14.51 -3.49
CA ARG A 93 10.12 14.46 -3.54
C ARG A 93 10.65 13.07 -3.20
N ASP A 94 10.20 12.48 -2.10
CA ASP A 94 10.63 11.14 -1.69
C ASP A 94 10.23 10.09 -2.76
N LEU A 95 9.06 10.22 -3.39
CA LEU A 95 8.64 9.37 -4.50
C LEU A 95 9.46 9.57 -5.77
N LEU A 96 10.01 10.76 -6.04
CA LEU A 96 10.95 11.00 -7.14
C LEU A 96 12.27 10.26 -6.91
N GLU A 97 12.73 10.20 -5.68
CA GLU A 97 14.01 9.58 -5.27
C GLU A 97 13.88 8.05 -5.04
N ARG A 98 12.68 7.46 -5.21
CA ARG A 98 12.46 6.04 -4.96
C ARG A 98 13.27 5.14 -5.88
N GLU A 99 13.73 4.02 -5.33
CA GLU A 99 14.53 3.01 -6.06
C GLU A 99 13.67 1.92 -6.72
N SER A 100 12.38 1.84 -6.41
CA SER A 100 11.46 0.85 -6.99
C SER A 100 10.07 1.41 -7.23
N ASN A 101 9.27 0.66 -8.00
CA ASN A 101 7.86 0.96 -8.25
C ASN A 101 6.92 0.24 -7.26
N ILE A 102 7.46 -0.27 -6.15
CA ILE A 102 6.66 -0.88 -5.08
C ILE A 102 6.56 0.12 -3.93
N VAL A 103 5.37 0.60 -3.67
CA VAL A 103 5.08 1.63 -2.66
C VAL A 103 4.16 1.05 -1.60
N LEU A 104 4.57 1.15 -0.34
CA LEU A 104 3.78 0.79 0.82
C LEU A 104 3.38 2.04 1.60
N LEU A 105 2.09 2.34 1.63
CA LEU A 105 1.47 3.31 2.52
C LEU A 105 0.95 2.54 3.74
N ASP A 106 1.80 2.42 4.74
CA ASP A 106 1.56 1.56 5.91
C ASP A 106 0.66 2.27 6.93
N GLU A 107 -0.27 1.55 7.55
CA GLU A 107 -1.27 2.09 8.47
C GLU A 107 -2.09 3.25 7.85
N PHE A 108 -2.57 3.04 6.62
CA PHE A 108 -3.34 4.04 5.87
C PHE A 108 -4.61 4.49 6.61
N ASP A 109 -5.20 3.61 7.42
CA ASP A 109 -6.33 3.87 8.29
C ASP A 109 -6.04 4.84 9.45
N LYS A 110 -4.78 5.12 9.72
CA LYS A 110 -4.35 6.04 10.79
C LYS A 110 -4.12 7.46 10.28
N GLY A 111 -4.08 7.66 8.97
CA GLY A 111 -4.04 8.99 8.37
C GLY A 111 -5.32 9.76 8.66
N VAL A 112 -5.26 11.07 8.53
CA VAL A 112 -6.47 11.92 8.58
C VAL A 112 -7.17 11.90 7.23
N ASN A 113 -8.51 11.87 7.23
CA ASN A 113 -9.29 11.75 5.98
C ASN A 113 -9.04 12.89 5.00
N GLU A 114 -8.66 14.06 5.49
CA GLU A 114 -8.36 15.24 4.68
C GLU A 114 -7.19 15.02 3.70
N ILE A 115 -6.24 14.12 4.05
CA ILE A 115 -5.12 13.80 3.16
C ILE A 115 -5.50 12.78 2.08
N ASN A 116 -6.63 12.08 2.21
CA ASN A 116 -7.03 11.06 1.23
C ASN A 116 -7.19 11.64 -0.18
N SER A 117 -7.63 12.90 -0.29
CA SER A 117 -7.78 13.58 -1.57
C SER A 117 -6.47 13.72 -2.36
N ALA A 118 -5.33 13.81 -1.66
CA ALA A 118 -4.02 13.86 -2.30
C ALA A 118 -3.67 12.58 -3.06
N PHE A 119 -4.29 11.46 -2.70
CA PHE A 119 -4.05 10.16 -3.33
C PHE A 119 -5.01 9.85 -4.49
N TYR A 120 -6.05 10.65 -4.73
CA TYR A 120 -7.04 10.35 -5.77
C TYR A 120 -6.39 10.23 -7.15
N GLN A 121 -5.60 11.22 -7.54
CA GLN A 121 -4.93 11.21 -8.84
C GLN A 121 -3.86 10.10 -8.93
N LEU A 122 -3.18 9.83 -7.83
CA LEU A 122 -2.23 8.72 -7.77
C LEU A 122 -2.91 7.38 -8.03
N PHE A 123 -4.06 7.13 -7.42
CA PHE A 123 -4.81 5.88 -7.56
C PHE A 123 -5.49 5.78 -8.94
N ASP A 124 -6.03 6.87 -9.46
CA ASP A 124 -6.74 6.89 -10.75
C ASP A 124 -5.80 6.91 -11.96
N GLU A 125 -4.72 7.68 -11.90
CA GLU A 125 -3.89 8.01 -13.06
C GLU A 125 -2.42 7.58 -12.90
N GLY A 126 -2.01 7.17 -11.70
CA GLY A 126 -0.62 6.91 -11.39
C GLY A 126 0.22 8.20 -11.41
N ILE A 127 -0.35 9.31 -10.95
CA ILE A 127 0.34 10.60 -10.84
C ILE A 127 0.16 11.10 -9.41
N PHE A 128 1.26 11.44 -8.77
CA PHE A 128 1.24 12.16 -7.50
C PHE A 128 1.81 13.56 -7.70
N GLU A 129 1.08 14.57 -7.25
CA GLU A 129 1.48 15.97 -7.41
C GLU A 129 1.25 16.70 -6.09
N ASP A 130 2.28 17.40 -5.64
CA ASP A 130 2.19 18.34 -4.53
C ASP A 130 2.45 19.78 -5.04
N SER A 131 2.61 20.74 -4.15
CA SER A 131 2.85 22.13 -4.53
C SER A 131 4.18 22.39 -5.24
N GLN A 132 5.12 21.43 -5.18
CA GLN A 132 6.50 21.58 -5.65
C GLN A 132 6.89 20.60 -6.75
N TYR A 133 6.36 19.39 -6.71
CA TYR A 133 6.79 18.28 -7.57
C TYR A 133 5.60 17.51 -8.16
N LYS A 134 5.83 16.98 -9.37
CA LYS A 134 4.92 16.05 -10.03
C LYS A 134 5.64 14.76 -10.36
N VAL A 135 5.08 13.63 -9.93
CA VAL A 135 5.68 12.30 -10.03
C VAL A 135 4.79 11.37 -10.82
N THR A 136 5.34 10.71 -11.82
CA THR A 136 4.65 9.64 -12.54
C THR A 136 4.96 8.29 -11.89
N MET A 137 3.90 7.57 -11.52
CA MET A 137 3.92 6.29 -10.82
C MET A 137 3.30 5.16 -11.67
N ARG A 138 3.34 5.30 -13.00
CA ARG A 138 2.81 4.26 -13.90
C ARG A 138 3.56 2.94 -13.72
N ASN A 139 2.85 1.83 -13.85
CA ASN A 139 3.35 0.47 -13.64
C ASN A 139 3.86 0.24 -12.20
N SER A 140 3.35 1.00 -11.24
CA SER A 140 3.65 0.82 -9.83
C SER A 140 2.66 -0.12 -9.16
N ILE A 141 3.11 -0.75 -8.08
CA ILE A 141 2.27 -1.48 -7.14
C ILE A 141 2.18 -0.63 -5.88
N ILE A 142 1.00 -0.11 -5.60
CA ILE A 142 0.72 0.69 -4.42
C ILE A 142 -0.04 -0.19 -3.45
N ILE A 143 0.53 -0.40 -2.29
CA ILE A 143 -0.04 -1.24 -1.23
C ILE A 143 -0.37 -0.34 -0.06
N CYS A 144 -1.64 -0.32 0.35
CA CYS A 144 -2.08 0.30 1.58
C CYS A 144 -2.36 -0.80 2.61
N THR A 145 -1.97 -0.58 3.86
CA THR A 145 -2.32 -1.50 4.95
C THR A 145 -3.28 -0.84 5.93
N SER A 146 -4.14 -1.64 6.55
CA SER A 146 -5.02 -1.19 7.61
C SER A 146 -5.31 -2.29 8.62
N ASN A 147 -5.81 -1.90 9.80
CA ASN A 147 -6.27 -2.82 10.84
C ASN A 147 -7.80 -2.96 10.88
N PHE A 148 -8.48 -2.55 9.82
CA PHE A 148 -9.92 -2.72 9.68
C PHE A 148 -10.32 -4.20 9.68
N LYS A 149 -11.55 -4.48 10.16
CA LYS A 149 -12.08 -5.82 10.29
C LYS A 149 -12.83 -6.33 9.05
N GLY A 150 -13.05 -5.47 8.06
CA GLY A 150 -13.77 -5.82 6.85
C GLY A 150 -14.01 -4.64 5.92
N GLU A 151 -14.39 -4.93 4.67
CA GLU A 151 -14.60 -3.94 3.61
C GLU A 151 -15.67 -2.89 3.95
N ALA A 152 -16.75 -3.30 4.65
CA ALA A 152 -17.78 -2.36 5.09
C ALA A 152 -17.23 -1.29 6.06
N GLN A 153 -16.28 -1.67 6.92
CA GLN A 153 -15.59 -0.72 7.77
C GLN A 153 -14.65 0.18 6.97
N ILE A 154 -13.87 -0.39 6.04
CA ILE A 154 -12.97 0.37 5.16
C ILE A 154 -13.76 1.47 4.44
N ARG A 155 -14.88 1.10 3.81
CA ARG A 155 -15.74 2.03 3.08
C ARG A 155 -16.29 3.15 3.97
N ARG A 156 -16.76 2.79 5.18
CA ARG A 156 -17.31 3.76 6.14
C ARG A 156 -16.25 4.74 6.63
N GLU A 157 -15.06 4.25 6.99
CA GLU A 157 -14.01 5.06 7.61
C GLU A 157 -13.22 5.91 6.59
N LEU A 158 -12.93 5.35 5.40
CA LEU A 158 -12.19 6.07 4.37
C LEU A 158 -13.08 6.91 3.44
N GLY A 159 -14.38 6.57 3.37
CA GLY A 159 -15.35 7.18 2.49
C GLY A 159 -15.34 6.62 1.06
N ASP A 160 -16.48 6.74 0.40
CA ASP A 160 -16.70 6.24 -0.96
C ASP A 160 -15.66 6.72 -1.99
N PRO A 161 -15.23 8.01 -1.99
CA PRO A 161 -14.31 8.50 -3.01
C PRO A 161 -12.99 7.72 -3.06
N ILE A 162 -12.37 7.43 -1.91
CA ILE A 162 -11.11 6.68 -1.90
C ILE A 162 -11.36 5.17 -2.01
N TYR A 163 -12.46 4.67 -1.43
CA TYR A 163 -12.79 3.25 -1.45
C TYR A 163 -12.87 2.70 -2.88
N TYR A 164 -13.57 3.39 -3.78
CA TYR A 164 -13.73 2.93 -5.16
C TYR A 164 -12.49 3.07 -6.06
N ARG A 165 -11.40 3.58 -5.52
CA ARG A 165 -10.11 3.71 -6.22
C ARG A 165 -9.15 2.57 -5.96
N PHE A 166 -9.48 1.68 -5.00
CA PHE A 166 -8.74 0.44 -4.80
C PHE A 166 -9.10 -0.58 -5.87
N ASP A 167 -8.11 -1.27 -6.42
CA ASP A 167 -8.32 -2.38 -7.36
C ASP A 167 -8.74 -3.68 -6.67
N ASP A 168 -8.30 -3.89 -5.43
CA ASP A 168 -8.67 -5.05 -4.63
C ASP A 168 -8.52 -4.80 -3.13
N PHE A 169 -9.36 -5.49 -2.33
CA PHE A 169 -9.33 -5.50 -0.87
C PHE A 169 -9.00 -6.92 -0.42
N ILE A 170 -7.86 -7.10 0.21
CA ILE A 170 -7.31 -8.42 0.52
C ILE A 170 -7.21 -8.61 2.02
N GLU A 171 -8.01 -9.55 2.53
CA GLU A 171 -8.03 -9.89 3.95
C GLU A 171 -6.83 -10.74 4.33
N PHE A 172 -6.15 -10.33 5.38
CA PHE A 172 -5.19 -11.13 6.12
C PHE A 172 -5.90 -11.68 7.37
N ALA A 173 -6.09 -13.00 7.39
CA ALA A 173 -6.79 -13.66 8.47
C ALA A 173 -6.00 -13.60 9.79
N GLU A 174 -6.71 -13.68 10.91
CA GLU A 174 -6.08 -13.89 12.20
C GLU A 174 -5.32 -15.22 12.21
N LEU A 175 -4.10 -15.20 12.77
CA LEU A 175 -3.28 -16.40 12.88
C LEU A 175 -3.93 -17.36 13.88
N ASN A 176 -4.07 -18.62 13.48
CA ASN A 176 -4.47 -19.66 14.40
C ASN A 176 -3.35 -19.96 15.41
N ASP A 177 -3.67 -20.73 16.46
CA ASP A 177 -2.69 -20.99 17.55
C ASP A 177 -1.47 -21.78 17.10
N GLU A 178 -1.56 -22.53 16.02
CA GLU A 178 -0.41 -23.22 15.42
C GLU A 178 0.52 -22.25 14.71
N ALA A 179 -0.04 -21.31 13.93
CA ALA A 179 0.74 -20.29 13.27
C ALA A 179 1.38 -19.29 14.25
N LYS A 180 0.71 -18.98 15.37
CA LYS A 180 1.28 -18.11 16.44
C LYS A 180 2.49 -18.69 17.15
N LYS A 181 2.70 -20.02 17.09
CA LYS A 181 3.88 -20.68 17.70
C LYS A 181 5.12 -20.64 16.82
N ILE A 182 5.00 -20.25 15.57
CA ILE A 182 6.08 -20.21 14.58
C ILE A 182 6.73 -18.82 14.52
N TYR A 183 6.02 -17.79 14.99
CA TYR A 183 6.49 -16.42 15.18
C TYR A 183 6.88 -16.17 16.65
#